data_c4b30ad9f99c5843a16ea2c050eec931
#
_entry.id   c4b30ad9f99c5843a16ea2c050eec931
#
_cell.length_a   1.000
_cell.length_b   1.000
_cell.length_c   1.000
_cell.angle_alpha   90.00
_cell.angle_beta   90.00
_cell.angle_gamma   90.00
#
_symmetry.space_group_name_H-M   'P 1'
#
loop_
_entity.id
_entity.type
_entity.pdbx_description
1 polymer ?
#
loop_
_entity_poly.entity_id
_entity_poly.type
_entity_poly.pdbx_seq_one_letter_code
_entity_poly.pdbx_strand_id
1 'polypeptide(L)'
;NRNIPMDVMIIDMDWHETWQSSARRQRRDEFGQSIGWTGYSWNRDLFPDTKGFLAELHDMGFKTALNLHPASGIGVREDSYEDFVADYISRTDDYDGPEGYIYKGGEKITETMTAVKGYRANVPFRMSQQEWADAYFNSVIHPLEEEGVDFWWLDWQQWKLSKYVENLSNTFWLNYTFFNDKVRRNRGVAPEESERPMTYHRWGGLGSHRYQLGFSGDTHILWEVLGYLPYFTATASNVGYGYWGHDIGGHMQ
;
A
#
# COMPACT_ATOMS: atom_id res chain seq x y z
N ASN A 1 27.25 18.37 -10.28
CA ASN A 1 27.30 16.89 -10.33
C ASN A 1 28.13 16.39 -9.16
N ARG A 2 27.47 15.80 -8.15
CA ARG A 2 28.13 15.29 -6.93
C ARG A 2 28.30 13.77 -6.95
N ASN A 3 27.91 13.11 -8.06
CA ASN A 3 27.98 11.65 -8.23
C ASN A 3 27.43 10.88 -7.02
N ILE A 4 26.29 11.32 -6.50
CA ILE A 4 25.58 10.60 -5.42
C ILE A 4 24.90 9.40 -6.07
N PRO A 5 25.28 8.18 -5.68
CA PRO A 5 24.61 6.99 -6.21
C PRO A 5 23.18 6.92 -5.66
N MET A 6 22.23 6.67 -6.56
CA MET A 6 20.83 6.46 -6.24
C MET A 6 20.29 5.35 -7.14
N ASP A 7 19.63 4.37 -6.56
CA ASP A 7 19.13 3.18 -7.26
C ASP A 7 17.60 3.12 -7.28
N VAL A 8 16.93 3.84 -6.38
CA VAL A 8 15.48 3.76 -6.21
C VAL A 8 14.89 5.17 -6.13
N MET A 9 13.81 5.39 -6.87
CA MET A 9 12.91 6.52 -6.69
C MET A 9 11.66 6.07 -5.93
N ILE A 10 11.48 6.63 -4.74
CA ILE A 10 10.27 6.39 -3.93
C ILE A 10 9.33 7.57 -4.12
N ILE A 11 8.07 7.27 -4.44
CA ILE A 11 7.02 8.26 -4.62
C ILE A 11 6.02 8.08 -3.49
N ASP A 12 5.92 9.10 -2.65
CA ASP A 12 5.08 9.10 -1.48
C ASP A 12 3.61 9.29 -1.84
N MET A 13 2.75 9.25 -0.86
CA MET A 13 1.29 9.11 -0.95
C MET A 13 0.58 10.00 -1.98
N ASP A 14 1.13 11.14 -2.37
CA ASP A 14 0.51 12.02 -3.37
C ASP A 14 0.60 11.48 -4.82
N TRP A 15 1.23 10.30 -5.03
CA TRP A 15 1.13 9.61 -6.31
C TRP A 15 -0.32 9.24 -6.64
N HIS A 16 -1.13 8.92 -5.63
CA HIS A 16 -2.56 8.69 -5.77
C HIS A 16 -3.37 9.89 -5.26
N GLU A 17 -4.63 9.92 -5.56
CA GLU A 17 -5.52 10.93 -5.02
C GLU A 17 -5.66 10.77 -3.51
N THR A 18 -5.37 11.84 -2.76
CA THR A 18 -5.44 11.89 -1.30
C THR A 18 -6.33 13.04 -0.82
N TRP A 19 -6.66 13.03 0.47
CA TRP A 19 -7.36 14.14 1.13
C TRP A 19 -6.54 15.44 1.17
N GLN A 20 -5.22 15.36 0.98
CA GLN A 20 -4.32 16.52 0.89
C GLN A 20 -4.25 17.11 -0.52
N SER A 21 -4.68 16.38 -1.53
CA SER A 21 -4.82 16.94 -2.87
C SER A 21 -5.66 18.20 -2.77
N SER A 22 -5.19 19.30 -3.37
CA SER A 22 -5.67 20.67 -3.14
C SER A 22 -7.19 20.75 -2.93
N ALA A 23 -7.67 21.62 -2.03
CA ALA A 23 -9.07 21.75 -1.63
C ALA A 23 -10.06 21.91 -2.82
N ARG A 24 -9.59 22.23 -4.00
CA ARG A 24 -10.36 22.29 -5.25
C ARG A 24 -10.56 20.93 -5.93
N ARG A 25 -9.85 19.89 -5.51
CA ARG A 25 -9.74 18.59 -6.16
C ARG A 25 -10.01 17.41 -5.24
N GLN A 26 -10.37 17.66 -3.97
CA GLN A 26 -10.85 16.59 -3.11
C GLN A 26 -12.08 15.97 -3.75
N ARG A 27 -11.88 14.87 -4.43
CA ARG A 27 -13.00 14.04 -4.82
C ARG A 27 -13.67 13.58 -3.54
N ARG A 28 -14.94 13.89 -3.46
CA ARG A 28 -15.79 13.28 -2.45
C ARG A 28 -16.53 12.15 -3.12
N ASP A 29 -16.72 11.06 -2.39
CA ASP A 29 -17.58 10.02 -2.86
C ASP A 29 -19.03 10.55 -2.97
N GLU A 30 -19.91 9.75 -3.55
CA GLU A 30 -21.33 10.09 -3.70
C GLU A 30 -22.04 10.34 -2.37
N PHE A 31 -21.42 10.01 -1.24
CA PHE A 31 -21.87 10.24 0.12
C PHE A 31 -21.22 11.49 0.75
N GLY A 32 -20.36 12.17 0.01
CA GLY A 32 -19.68 13.38 0.46
C GLY A 32 -18.48 13.11 1.38
N GLN A 33 -17.99 11.85 1.47
CA GLN A 33 -16.79 11.51 2.21
C GLN A 33 -15.54 11.87 1.38
N SER A 34 -14.54 12.42 2.04
CA SER A 34 -13.26 12.69 1.40
C SER A 34 -12.47 11.40 1.21
N ILE A 35 -11.65 11.35 0.15
CA ILE A 35 -10.64 10.34 -0.03
C ILE A 35 -9.66 10.42 1.15
N GLY A 36 -9.32 9.26 1.72
CA GLY A 36 -8.42 9.16 2.87
C GLY A 36 -6.95 8.96 2.48
N TRP A 37 -6.22 8.33 3.37
CA TRP A 37 -4.82 7.94 3.14
C TRP A 37 -4.69 6.75 2.20
N THR A 38 -5.71 5.89 2.12
CA THR A 38 -5.73 4.76 1.21
C THR A 38 -6.14 5.22 -0.18
N GLY A 39 -5.38 4.82 -1.20
CA GLY A 39 -5.69 5.09 -2.59
C GLY A 39 -4.82 4.26 -3.53
N TYR A 40 -5.36 4.00 -4.73
CA TYR A 40 -4.73 3.18 -5.77
C TYR A 40 -4.86 3.79 -7.17
N SER A 41 -5.55 4.92 -7.28
CA SER A 41 -5.75 5.62 -8.54
C SER A 41 -4.75 6.76 -8.66
N TRP A 42 -4.01 6.80 -9.74
CA TRP A 42 -3.02 7.85 -9.97
C TRP A 42 -3.62 9.26 -9.88
N ASN A 43 -2.92 10.13 -9.22
CA ASN A 43 -3.19 11.56 -9.25
C ASN A 43 -2.77 12.14 -10.62
N ARG A 44 -3.67 12.10 -11.58
CA ARG A 44 -3.40 12.52 -12.97
C ARG A 44 -3.08 14.00 -13.11
N ASP A 45 -3.33 14.81 -12.09
CA ASP A 45 -2.92 16.21 -12.07
C ASP A 45 -1.43 16.37 -11.83
N LEU A 46 -0.82 15.48 -11.06
CA LEU A 46 0.61 15.45 -10.81
C LEU A 46 1.32 14.52 -11.80
N PHE A 47 0.69 13.42 -12.18
CA PHE A 47 1.24 12.39 -13.04
C PHE A 47 0.30 12.14 -14.25
N PRO A 48 0.23 13.08 -15.22
CA PRO A 48 -0.70 12.95 -16.35
C PRO A 48 -0.35 11.79 -17.30
N ASP A 49 0.92 11.44 -17.42
CA ASP A 49 1.44 10.30 -18.18
C ASP A 49 2.26 9.40 -17.25
N THR A 50 1.61 8.48 -16.59
CA THR A 50 2.23 7.62 -15.59
C THR A 50 3.21 6.62 -16.19
N LYS A 51 2.86 6.03 -17.33
CA LYS A 51 3.73 5.07 -18.03
C LYS A 51 4.99 5.74 -18.56
N GLY A 52 4.84 6.92 -19.19
CA GLY A 52 5.98 7.71 -19.64
C GLY A 52 6.88 8.15 -18.49
N PHE A 53 6.31 8.58 -17.38
CA PHE A 53 7.06 8.96 -16.18
C PHE A 53 7.86 7.78 -15.59
N LEU A 54 7.24 6.60 -15.42
CA LEU A 54 7.92 5.41 -14.92
C LEU A 54 9.01 4.93 -15.89
N ALA A 55 8.73 4.95 -17.19
CA ALA A 55 9.72 4.60 -18.22
C ALA A 55 10.94 5.53 -18.19
N GLU A 56 10.74 6.84 -18.03
CA GLU A 56 11.84 7.80 -17.90
C GLU A 56 12.71 7.51 -16.68
N LEU A 57 12.10 7.15 -15.54
CA LEU A 57 12.85 6.74 -14.34
C LEU A 57 13.68 5.48 -14.59
N HIS A 58 13.11 4.50 -15.27
CA HIS A 58 13.82 3.27 -15.64
C HIS A 58 14.98 3.56 -16.62
N ASP A 59 14.77 4.43 -17.60
CA ASP A 59 15.82 4.84 -18.54
C ASP A 59 16.98 5.57 -17.84
N MET A 60 16.69 6.26 -16.73
CA MET A 60 17.72 6.85 -15.86
C MET A 60 18.40 5.82 -14.95
N GLY A 61 17.95 4.58 -14.93
CA GLY A 61 18.50 3.49 -14.12
C GLY A 61 17.88 3.32 -12.73
N PHE A 62 16.77 4.02 -12.42
CA PHE A 62 16.07 3.85 -11.16
C PHE A 62 15.13 2.65 -11.18
N LYS A 63 14.99 2.02 -10.03
CA LYS A 63 13.80 1.26 -9.67
C LYS A 63 12.78 2.18 -9.02
N THR A 64 11.50 1.86 -9.14
CA THR A 64 10.40 2.69 -8.64
C THR A 64 9.63 1.99 -7.53
N ALA A 65 9.28 2.75 -6.49
CA ALA A 65 8.41 2.27 -5.42
C ALA A 65 7.33 3.31 -5.11
N LEU A 66 6.10 2.84 -4.93
CA LEU A 66 4.98 3.67 -4.51
C LEU A 66 4.60 3.37 -3.07
N ASN A 67 4.24 4.42 -2.34
CA ASN A 67 3.74 4.33 -0.97
C ASN A 67 2.32 3.76 -0.95
N LEU A 68 2.02 2.87 0.00
CA LEU A 68 0.70 2.29 0.20
C LEU A 68 0.24 2.35 1.66
N HIS A 69 -1.02 2.75 1.83
CA HIS A 69 -1.76 2.72 3.09
C HIS A 69 -3.06 1.92 2.91
N PRO A 70 -3.04 0.60 2.85
CA PRO A 70 -4.18 -0.21 2.39
C PRO A 70 -5.32 -0.35 3.40
N ALA A 71 -5.20 0.20 4.61
CA ALA A 71 -6.08 -0.06 5.75
C ALA A 71 -7.57 0.22 5.52
N SER A 72 -7.91 1.16 4.65
CA SER A 72 -9.32 1.49 4.37
C SER A 72 -9.97 0.58 3.33
N GLY A 73 -9.20 -0.36 2.75
CA GLY A 73 -9.70 -1.26 1.69
C GLY A 73 -9.80 -0.59 0.33
N ILE A 74 -10.80 -0.95 -0.48
CA ILE A 74 -10.99 -0.45 -1.84
C ILE A 74 -12.16 0.52 -1.88
N GLY A 75 -11.86 1.77 -2.21
CA GLY A 75 -12.87 2.81 -2.33
C GLY A 75 -13.65 2.76 -3.63
N VAL A 76 -14.93 3.17 -3.62
CA VAL A 76 -15.80 3.22 -4.81
C VAL A 76 -15.29 4.11 -5.93
N ARG A 77 -14.31 4.96 -5.64
CA ARG A 77 -13.73 5.92 -6.59
C ARG A 77 -12.44 5.45 -7.23
N GLU A 78 -11.92 4.33 -6.77
CA GLU A 78 -10.72 3.76 -7.35
C GLU A 78 -11.00 3.34 -8.80
N ASP A 79 -10.05 3.62 -9.69
CA ASP A 79 -10.16 3.21 -11.09
C ASP A 79 -10.33 1.69 -11.21
N SER A 80 -9.73 0.94 -10.27
CA SER A 80 -9.79 -0.52 -10.19
C SER A 80 -11.02 -1.08 -9.47
N TYR A 81 -11.95 -0.24 -8.98
CA TYR A 81 -13.04 -0.69 -8.10
C TYR A 81 -13.93 -1.77 -8.75
N GLU A 82 -14.40 -1.53 -9.97
CA GLU A 82 -15.31 -2.47 -10.65
C GLU A 82 -14.62 -3.81 -10.93
N ASP A 83 -13.37 -3.78 -11.40
CA ASP A 83 -12.59 -4.98 -11.68
C ASP A 83 -12.30 -5.76 -10.40
N PHE A 84 -11.95 -5.05 -9.32
CA PHE A 84 -11.75 -5.67 -8.01
C PHE A 84 -13.02 -6.33 -7.49
N VAL A 85 -14.16 -5.64 -7.53
CA VAL A 85 -15.43 -6.18 -7.02
C VAL A 85 -15.87 -7.39 -7.84
N ALA A 86 -15.75 -7.32 -9.17
CA ALA A 86 -16.09 -8.44 -10.06
C ALA A 86 -15.21 -9.67 -9.78
N ASP A 87 -13.88 -9.47 -9.65
CA ASP A 87 -12.94 -10.55 -9.34
C ASP A 87 -13.20 -11.13 -7.93
N TYR A 88 -13.41 -10.27 -6.93
CA TYR A 88 -13.68 -10.71 -5.56
C TYR A 88 -14.97 -11.54 -5.46
N ILE A 89 -16.07 -11.07 -6.06
CA ILE A 89 -17.34 -11.81 -6.10
C ILE A 89 -17.17 -13.16 -6.78
N SER A 90 -16.39 -13.24 -7.85
CA SER A 90 -16.16 -14.51 -8.57
C SER A 90 -15.43 -15.57 -7.75
N ARG A 91 -14.76 -15.18 -6.65
CA ARG A 91 -13.92 -16.06 -5.83
C ARG A 91 -14.58 -16.53 -4.55
N THR A 92 -15.69 -15.92 -4.13
CA THR A 92 -16.33 -16.23 -2.88
C THR A 92 -17.79 -16.62 -3.08
N ASP A 93 -18.19 -17.76 -2.49
CA ASP A 93 -19.58 -18.19 -2.46
C ASP A 93 -20.40 -17.48 -1.37
N ASP A 94 -19.70 -16.90 -0.38
CA ASP A 94 -20.26 -16.20 0.79
C ASP A 94 -20.02 -14.68 0.70
N TYR A 95 -20.28 -14.11 -0.47
CA TYR A 95 -20.21 -12.66 -0.62
C TYR A 95 -21.43 -12.00 0.04
N ASP A 96 -21.30 -11.63 1.30
CA ASP A 96 -22.33 -10.89 2.06
C ASP A 96 -22.35 -9.40 1.69
N GLY A 97 -21.89 -9.07 0.48
CA GLY A 97 -21.80 -7.70 0.00
C GLY A 97 -20.65 -6.91 0.65
N PRO A 98 -20.38 -5.72 0.15
CA PRO A 98 -19.45 -4.86 0.83
C PRO A 98 -20.02 -4.50 2.20
N GLU A 99 -19.52 -5.08 3.27
CA GLU A 99 -19.67 -4.53 4.62
C GLU A 99 -18.94 -3.18 4.72
N GLY A 100 -19.13 -2.35 3.70
CA GLY A 100 -18.61 -1.01 3.67
C GLY A 100 -19.40 -0.18 4.68
N TYR A 101 -18.72 0.31 5.69
CA TYR A 101 -19.28 1.32 6.57
C TYR A 101 -19.30 2.64 5.81
N ILE A 102 -20.33 2.84 4.98
CA ILE A 102 -20.61 4.15 4.46
C ILE A 102 -21.57 4.83 5.43
N TYR A 103 -21.15 5.93 5.98
CA TYR A 103 -21.97 6.76 6.81
C TYR A 103 -22.53 7.91 5.98
N LYS A 104 -23.84 7.94 5.76
CA LYS A 104 -24.52 9.13 5.30
C LYS A 104 -25.21 9.77 6.51
N GLY A 105 -24.75 10.93 6.90
CA GLY A 105 -25.34 11.65 8.05
C GLY A 105 -25.24 10.87 9.38
N GLY A 106 -24.24 9.99 9.54
CA GLY A 106 -24.04 9.17 10.74
C GLY A 106 -24.75 7.82 10.73
N GLU A 107 -25.51 7.48 9.69
CA GLU A 107 -26.17 6.18 9.57
C GLU A 107 -25.32 5.18 8.77
N LYS A 108 -25.21 3.96 9.31
CA LYS A 108 -24.56 2.83 8.65
C LYS A 108 -25.42 2.42 7.44
N ILE A 109 -24.87 2.48 6.24
CA ILE A 109 -25.53 1.96 5.05
C ILE A 109 -25.35 0.45 5.02
N THR A 110 -26.45 -0.26 5.12
CA THR A 110 -26.48 -1.73 5.05
C THR A 110 -26.53 -2.18 3.58
N GLU A 111 -26.17 -3.42 3.35
CA GLU A 111 -26.25 -4.09 2.05
C GLU A 111 -27.61 -3.95 1.39
N THR A 112 -28.69 -4.13 2.17
CA THR A 112 -30.05 -3.95 1.69
C THR A 112 -30.29 -2.55 1.15
N MET A 113 -29.70 -1.52 1.79
CA MET A 113 -29.80 -0.13 1.33
C MET A 113 -28.98 0.08 0.05
N THR A 114 -27.84 -0.57 -0.07
CA THR A 114 -27.01 -0.54 -1.28
C THR A 114 -27.74 -1.19 -2.46
N ALA A 115 -28.26 -2.40 -2.28
CA ALA A 115 -28.99 -3.13 -3.31
C ALA A 115 -30.27 -2.42 -3.78
N VAL A 116 -31.05 -1.87 -2.84
CA VAL A 116 -32.33 -1.20 -3.13
C VAL A 116 -32.14 0.18 -3.74
N LYS A 117 -31.08 0.91 -3.34
CA LYS A 117 -30.84 2.30 -3.76
C LYS A 117 -29.78 2.44 -4.85
N GLY A 118 -29.15 1.32 -5.26
CA GLY A 118 -28.05 1.34 -6.26
C GLY A 118 -26.78 2.04 -5.75
N TYR A 119 -26.61 2.15 -4.44
CA TYR A 119 -25.39 2.70 -3.87
C TYR A 119 -24.23 1.70 -3.98
N ARG A 120 -23.06 2.23 -4.33
CA ARG A 120 -21.81 1.48 -4.23
C ARG A 120 -21.23 1.67 -2.84
N ALA A 121 -20.57 0.66 -2.31
CA ALA A 121 -19.93 0.70 -1.00
C ALA A 121 -18.43 0.41 -1.10
N ASN A 122 -17.63 1.10 -0.29
CA ASN A 122 -16.23 0.76 -0.13
C ASN A 122 -16.09 -0.69 0.38
N VAL A 123 -15.18 -1.46 -0.18
CA VAL A 123 -14.87 -2.81 0.28
C VAL A 123 -13.80 -2.72 1.35
N PRO A 124 -14.08 -3.13 2.61
CA PRO A 124 -13.12 -2.98 3.69
C PRO A 124 -11.89 -3.88 3.50
N PHE A 125 -10.79 -3.49 4.13
CA PHE A 125 -9.54 -4.25 4.14
C PHE A 125 -9.71 -5.64 4.76
N ARG A 126 -9.45 -6.68 3.97
CA ARG A 126 -9.62 -8.09 4.34
C ARG A 126 -8.43 -8.96 3.89
N MET A 127 -7.21 -8.43 3.92
CA MET A 127 -6.00 -9.10 3.42
C MET A 127 -5.77 -10.50 4.01
N SER A 128 -6.34 -10.82 5.16
CA SER A 128 -6.28 -12.15 5.76
C SER A 128 -7.28 -13.17 5.19
N GLN A 129 -8.18 -12.74 4.30
CA GLN A 129 -9.04 -13.60 3.50
C GLN A 129 -8.43 -13.79 2.12
N GLN A 130 -8.26 -15.04 1.71
CA GLN A 130 -7.52 -15.37 0.48
C GLN A 130 -8.20 -14.78 -0.76
N GLU A 131 -9.51 -14.90 -0.86
CA GLU A 131 -10.31 -14.43 -1.98
C GLU A 131 -10.15 -12.92 -2.18
N TRP A 132 -10.16 -12.18 -1.08
CA TRP A 132 -9.93 -10.74 -1.10
C TRP A 132 -8.50 -10.40 -1.50
N ALA A 133 -7.52 -11.12 -0.94
CA ALA A 133 -6.11 -10.89 -1.24
C ALA A 133 -5.80 -11.18 -2.72
N ASP A 134 -6.32 -12.28 -3.25
CA ASP A 134 -6.12 -12.66 -4.66
C ASP A 134 -6.77 -11.63 -5.60
N ALA A 135 -7.98 -11.17 -5.33
CA ALA A 135 -8.63 -10.11 -6.10
C ALA A 135 -7.85 -8.79 -6.01
N TYR A 136 -7.34 -8.45 -4.82
CA TYR A 136 -6.54 -7.25 -4.60
C TYR A 136 -5.25 -7.26 -5.42
N PHE A 137 -4.51 -8.35 -5.40
CA PHE A 137 -3.31 -8.45 -6.22
C PHE A 137 -3.65 -8.40 -7.72
N ASN A 138 -4.62 -9.19 -8.17
CA ASN A 138 -4.93 -9.27 -9.60
C ASN A 138 -5.48 -7.97 -10.19
N SER A 139 -6.42 -7.33 -9.48
CA SER A 139 -7.19 -6.21 -10.06
C SER A 139 -6.67 -4.84 -9.64
N VAL A 140 -5.82 -4.76 -8.58
CA VAL A 140 -5.34 -3.47 -8.08
C VAL A 140 -3.83 -3.35 -8.19
N ILE A 141 -3.08 -4.32 -7.68
CA ILE A 141 -1.62 -4.22 -7.55
C ILE A 141 -0.90 -4.58 -8.86
N HIS A 142 -1.22 -5.72 -9.46
CA HIS A 142 -0.55 -6.16 -10.69
C HIS A 142 -0.70 -5.19 -11.86
N PRO A 143 -1.87 -4.56 -12.10
CA PRO A 143 -1.98 -3.55 -13.16
C PRO A 143 -1.04 -2.35 -12.97
N LEU A 144 -0.81 -1.92 -11.73
CA LEU A 144 0.14 -0.84 -11.43
C LEU A 144 1.60 -1.30 -11.64
N GLU A 145 1.92 -2.54 -11.30
CA GLU A 145 3.23 -3.12 -11.58
C GLU A 145 3.46 -3.29 -13.09
N GLU A 146 2.44 -3.63 -13.87
CA GLU A 146 2.49 -3.68 -15.34
C GLU A 146 2.68 -2.30 -15.98
N GLU A 147 2.30 -1.22 -15.28
CA GLU A 147 2.62 0.14 -15.70
C GLU A 147 4.10 0.51 -15.50
N GLY A 148 4.82 -0.21 -14.61
CA GLY A 148 6.24 -0.01 -14.34
C GLY A 148 6.59 0.20 -12.87
N VAL A 149 5.70 -0.10 -11.92
CA VAL A 149 6.04 -0.07 -10.49
C VAL A 149 6.81 -1.34 -10.12
N ASP A 150 8.05 -1.19 -9.63
CA ASP A 150 8.92 -2.33 -9.36
C ASP A 150 8.60 -3.01 -8.02
N PHE A 151 8.30 -2.23 -6.99
CA PHE A 151 7.95 -2.75 -5.67
C PHE A 151 7.16 -1.74 -4.84
N TRP A 152 6.79 -2.10 -3.61
CA TRP A 152 5.86 -1.34 -2.80
C TRP A 152 6.46 -0.91 -1.47
N TRP A 153 6.15 0.33 -1.08
CA TRP A 153 6.36 0.84 0.27
C TRP A 153 5.09 0.64 1.08
N LEU A 154 5.10 -0.39 1.95
CA LEU A 154 4.00 -0.73 2.84
C LEU A 154 4.09 0.10 4.11
N ASP A 155 3.36 1.18 4.14
CA ASP A 155 3.40 2.14 5.23
C ASP A 155 2.35 1.81 6.31
N TRP A 156 2.08 2.71 7.21
CA TRP A 156 1.28 2.51 8.40
C TRP A 156 -0.25 2.46 8.15
N GLN A 157 -1.05 2.37 9.24
CA GLN A 157 -2.53 2.31 9.23
C GLN A 157 -3.18 0.98 8.83
N GLN A 158 -2.47 -0.15 8.91
CA GLN A 158 -3.07 -1.45 8.63
C GLN A 158 -3.83 -2.07 9.81
N TRP A 159 -4.08 -1.31 10.89
CA TRP A 159 -4.59 -1.82 12.18
C TRP A 159 -3.67 -2.88 12.82
N LYS A 160 -3.73 -3.04 14.12
CA LYS A 160 -2.81 -3.96 14.81
C LYS A 160 -3.04 -5.41 14.47
N LEU A 161 -4.31 -5.84 14.48
CA LEU A 161 -4.69 -7.24 14.29
C LEU A 161 -5.78 -7.36 13.22
N SER A 162 -5.80 -8.51 12.56
CA SER A 162 -6.88 -8.89 11.67
C SER A 162 -8.21 -8.97 12.44
N LYS A 163 -9.28 -8.54 11.77
CA LYS A 163 -10.66 -8.73 12.29
C LYS A 163 -11.23 -10.11 11.98
N TYR A 164 -10.56 -10.87 11.10
CA TYR A 164 -11.06 -12.13 10.53
C TYR A 164 -10.25 -13.34 10.98
N VAL A 165 -9.00 -13.13 11.42
CA VAL A 165 -8.12 -14.18 11.92
C VAL A 165 -7.57 -13.76 13.27
N GLU A 166 -7.87 -14.56 14.29
CA GLU A 166 -7.49 -14.28 15.67
C GLU A 166 -5.95 -14.18 15.81
N ASN A 167 -5.50 -13.17 16.52
CA ASN A 167 -4.08 -12.92 16.83
C ASN A 167 -3.16 -12.70 15.62
N LEU A 168 -3.69 -12.56 14.40
CA LEU A 168 -2.89 -12.28 13.22
C LEU A 168 -2.56 -10.78 13.13
N SER A 169 -1.28 -10.42 13.16
CA SER A 169 -0.82 -9.06 12.89
C SER A 169 -1.03 -8.69 11.42
N ASN A 170 -1.81 -7.65 11.16
CA ASN A 170 -2.04 -7.16 9.80
C ASN A 170 -0.75 -6.68 9.12
N THR A 171 0.13 -5.99 9.85
CA THR A 171 1.41 -5.52 9.32
C THR A 171 2.29 -6.69 8.89
N PHE A 172 2.40 -7.71 9.74
CA PHE A 172 3.21 -8.88 9.43
C PHE A 172 2.63 -9.66 8.26
N TRP A 173 1.30 -9.81 8.23
CA TRP A 173 0.60 -10.51 7.18
C TRP A 173 0.69 -9.78 5.84
N LEU A 174 0.59 -8.46 5.85
CA LEU A 174 0.74 -7.63 4.65
C LEU A 174 2.15 -7.79 4.04
N ASN A 175 3.19 -7.69 4.86
CA ASN A 175 4.56 -7.91 4.41
C ASN A 175 4.74 -9.32 3.82
N TYR A 176 4.18 -10.33 4.50
CA TYR A 176 4.21 -11.72 4.04
C TYR A 176 3.51 -11.89 2.69
N THR A 177 2.32 -11.33 2.51
CA THR A 177 1.53 -11.50 1.28
C THR A 177 2.18 -10.81 0.09
N PHE A 178 2.63 -9.57 0.24
CA PHE A 178 3.33 -8.85 -0.84
C PHE A 178 4.62 -9.53 -1.26
N PHE A 179 5.45 -9.92 -0.29
CA PHE A 179 6.68 -10.64 -0.60
C PHE A 179 6.42 -11.98 -1.31
N ASN A 180 5.47 -12.77 -0.79
CA ASN A 180 5.18 -14.09 -1.35
C ASN A 180 4.37 -14.06 -2.64
N ASP A 181 3.65 -12.99 -2.93
CA ASP A 181 3.03 -12.81 -4.24
C ASP A 181 4.12 -12.82 -5.33
N LYS A 182 5.17 -12.02 -5.17
CA LYS A 182 6.29 -11.99 -6.11
C LYS A 182 7.05 -13.33 -6.16
N VAL A 183 7.24 -13.98 -5.00
CA VAL A 183 7.85 -15.34 -4.96
C VAL A 183 7.00 -16.33 -5.77
N ARG A 184 5.68 -16.27 -5.65
CA ARG A 184 4.77 -17.17 -6.40
C ARG A 184 4.83 -16.91 -7.90
N ARG A 185 4.84 -15.65 -8.32
CA ARG A 185 4.91 -15.26 -9.74
C ARG A 185 6.25 -15.64 -10.37
N ASN A 186 7.32 -15.66 -9.60
CA ASN A 186 8.64 -16.11 -10.08
C ASN A 186 8.76 -17.65 -10.26
N ARG A 187 7.78 -18.42 -9.83
CA ARG A 187 7.85 -19.90 -9.98
C ARG A 187 7.81 -20.30 -11.44
N GLY A 188 8.87 -20.95 -11.90
CA GLY A 188 9.01 -21.39 -13.29
C GLY A 188 9.52 -20.32 -14.25
N VAL A 189 9.79 -19.13 -13.75
CA VAL A 189 10.47 -18.06 -14.49
C VAL A 189 11.97 -18.30 -14.46
N ALA A 190 12.66 -18.08 -15.57
CA ALA A 190 14.11 -18.22 -15.64
C ALA A 190 14.80 -17.22 -14.69
N PRO A 191 15.92 -17.60 -14.05
CA PRO A 191 16.58 -16.75 -13.07
C PRO A 191 16.93 -15.34 -13.58
N GLU A 192 17.28 -15.22 -14.85
CA GLU A 192 17.61 -13.96 -15.52
C GLU A 192 16.39 -13.06 -15.79
N GLU A 193 15.19 -13.64 -15.81
CA GLU A 193 13.92 -12.95 -16.02
C GLU A 193 13.17 -12.72 -14.70
N SER A 194 13.62 -13.39 -13.63
CA SER A 194 12.94 -13.33 -12.35
C SER A 194 13.34 -12.07 -11.58
N GLU A 195 12.37 -11.38 -11.07
CA GLU A 195 12.59 -10.20 -10.24
C GLU A 195 12.72 -10.59 -8.76
N ARG A 196 13.72 -10.04 -8.09
CA ARG A 196 13.88 -10.29 -6.64
C ARG A 196 12.65 -9.76 -5.89
N PRO A 197 11.97 -10.60 -5.09
CA PRO A 197 10.93 -10.10 -4.18
C PRO A 197 11.52 -9.05 -3.26
N MET A 198 10.89 -7.90 -3.20
CA MET A 198 11.33 -6.79 -2.35
C MET A 198 10.11 -6.04 -1.81
N THR A 199 10.18 -5.64 -0.54
CA THR A 199 9.22 -4.74 0.09
C THR A 199 9.97 -3.74 0.96
N TYR A 200 9.47 -2.51 0.98
CA TYR A 200 9.92 -1.48 1.90
C TYR A 200 8.79 -1.27 2.92
N HIS A 201 9.08 -1.40 4.20
CA HIS A 201 8.03 -1.38 5.22
C HIS A 201 8.47 -0.71 6.51
N ARG A 202 7.50 -0.28 7.28
CA ARG A 202 7.74 0.49 8.49
C ARG A 202 7.85 -0.40 9.72
N TRP A 203 6.77 -1.06 10.04
CA TRP A 203 6.65 -1.76 11.31
C TRP A 203 6.82 -3.25 11.17
N GLY A 204 7.41 -3.79 12.17
CA GLY A 204 7.61 -5.20 12.27
C GLY A 204 8.03 -5.58 13.69
N GLY A 205 8.62 -6.72 13.80
CA GLY A 205 9.16 -7.28 15.03
C GLY A 205 10.17 -8.35 14.69
N LEU A 206 10.41 -9.25 15.60
CA LEU A 206 11.24 -10.41 15.33
C LEU A 206 10.72 -11.16 14.11
N GLY A 207 11.60 -11.41 13.12
CA GLY A 207 11.26 -12.07 11.86
C GLY A 207 10.98 -11.13 10.70
N SER A 208 10.80 -9.82 10.91
CA SER A 208 10.54 -8.86 9.82
C SER A 208 11.73 -8.67 8.87
N HIS A 209 12.94 -9.05 9.28
CA HIS A 209 14.12 -9.09 8.41
C HIS A 209 13.95 -9.99 7.16
N ARG A 210 12.92 -10.85 7.14
CA ARG A 210 12.57 -11.67 5.97
C ARG A 210 12.04 -10.84 4.80
N TYR A 211 11.63 -9.61 5.05
CA TYR A 211 10.98 -8.72 4.08
C TYR A 211 11.83 -7.48 3.77
N GLN A 212 13.11 -7.65 3.82
CA GLN A 212 14.25 -6.81 3.48
C GLN A 212 14.30 -5.42 4.11
N LEU A 213 13.64 -4.43 3.49
CA LEU A 213 13.88 -3.03 3.78
C LEU A 213 12.92 -2.51 4.85
N GLY A 214 13.45 -1.98 5.94
CA GLY A 214 12.68 -1.28 6.94
C GLY A 214 13.17 0.15 7.17
N PHE A 215 12.34 0.96 7.80
CA PHE A 215 12.72 2.30 8.22
C PHE A 215 12.03 2.69 9.54
N SER A 216 12.55 3.71 10.19
CA SER A 216 12.08 4.12 11.52
C SER A 216 10.72 4.83 11.52
N GLY A 217 10.20 5.21 10.35
CA GLY A 217 8.96 5.96 10.25
C GLY A 217 9.10 7.42 10.67
N ASP A 218 7.98 8.01 11.08
CA ASP A 218 7.84 9.43 11.40
C ASP A 218 8.54 9.78 12.70
N THR A 219 9.84 9.96 12.64
CA THR A 219 10.64 10.36 13.81
C THR A 219 10.59 11.87 14.01
N HIS A 220 10.63 12.31 15.28
CA HIS A 220 10.68 13.72 15.61
C HIS A 220 12.04 14.33 15.25
N ILE A 221 12.03 15.59 14.79
CA ILE A 221 13.24 16.38 14.48
C ILE A 221 13.86 16.91 15.77
N LEU A 222 14.44 16.02 16.57
CA LEU A 222 15.06 16.31 17.86
C LEU A 222 16.46 15.70 17.95
N TRP A 223 17.38 16.38 18.66
CA TRP A 223 18.73 15.88 18.88
C TRP A 223 18.76 14.56 19.66
N GLU A 224 17.81 14.37 20.57
CA GLU A 224 17.65 13.14 21.35
C GLU A 224 17.29 11.97 20.45
N VAL A 225 16.42 12.19 19.48
CA VAL A 225 16.04 11.17 18.47
C VAL A 225 17.23 10.86 17.59
N LEU A 226 17.92 11.88 17.06
CA LEU A 226 19.12 11.68 16.24
C LEU A 226 20.20 10.90 17.02
N GLY A 227 20.39 11.16 18.30
CA GLY A 227 21.30 10.41 19.15
C GLY A 227 20.90 8.97 19.39
N TYR A 228 19.59 8.67 19.37
CA TYR A 228 19.04 7.33 19.54
C TYR A 228 19.11 6.46 18.28
N LEU A 229 19.00 7.06 17.08
CA LEU A 229 18.92 6.30 15.81
C LEU A 229 20.11 5.35 15.58
N PRO A 230 21.38 5.70 15.85
CA PRO A 230 22.49 4.77 15.70
C PRO A 230 22.39 3.57 16.65
N TYR A 231 21.96 3.78 17.89
CA TYR A 231 21.73 2.70 18.84
C TYR A 231 20.62 1.76 18.36
N PHE A 232 19.50 2.33 17.90
CA PHE A 232 18.38 1.57 17.36
C PHE A 232 18.80 0.72 16.15
N THR A 233 19.54 1.31 15.21
CA THR A 233 20.04 0.63 14.00
C THR A 233 20.96 -0.53 14.36
N ALA A 234 21.90 -0.32 15.28
CA ALA A 234 22.80 -1.38 15.76
C ALA A 234 22.01 -2.52 16.43
N THR A 235 20.98 -2.19 17.22
CA THR A 235 20.13 -3.17 17.89
C THR A 235 19.28 -3.96 16.88
N ALA A 236 18.74 -3.31 15.85
CA ALA A 236 18.00 -3.96 14.76
C ALA A 236 18.89 -4.99 14.02
N SER A 237 20.15 -4.66 13.79
CA SER A 237 21.12 -5.57 13.17
C SER A 237 21.36 -6.85 13.99
N ASN A 238 21.27 -6.77 15.33
CA ASN A 238 21.42 -7.95 16.22
C ASN A 238 20.31 -9.00 16.02
N VAL A 239 19.16 -8.62 15.48
CA VAL A 239 18.06 -9.53 15.16
C VAL A 239 17.94 -9.79 13.65
N GLY A 240 19.02 -9.55 12.89
CA GLY A 240 19.11 -9.83 11.46
C GLY A 240 18.57 -8.74 10.56
N TYR A 241 18.14 -7.60 11.10
CA TYR A 241 17.60 -6.49 10.32
C TYR A 241 18.74 -5.65 9.73
N GLY A 242 19.37 -6.15 8.65
CA GLY A 242 20.56 -5.54 8.05
C GLY A 242 20.29 -4.40 7.07
N TYR A 243 19.07 -4.31 6.53
CA TYR A 243 18.64 -3.27 5.60
C TYR A 243 17.64 -2.35 6.28
N TRP A 244 18.15 -1.25 6.80
CA TRP A 244 17.39 -0.33 7.61
C TRP A 244 17.77 1.11 7.29
N GLY A 245 16.79 2.01 7.30
CA GLY A 245 16.99 3.43 7.04
C GLY A 245 16.20 4.33 7.99
N HIS A 246 16.44 5.59 7.82
CA HIS A 246 15.76 6.67 8.54
C HIS A 246 15.48 7.80 7.57
N ASP A 247 14.41 8.52 7.80
CA ASP A 247 14.17 9.78 7.09
C ASP A 247 15.25 10.79 7.45
N ILE A 248 15.95 11.30 6.43
CA ILE A 248 17.06 12.24 6.65
C ILE A 248 16.50 13.58 7.15
N GLY A 249 16.87 13.93 8.38
CA GLY A 249 16.39 15.13 9.06
C GLY A 249 15.16 14.91 9.93
N GLY A 250 14.62 13.69 9.98
CA GLY A 250 13.36 13.38 10.65
C GLY A 250 12.13 13.78 9.87
N HIS A 251 10.95 13.61 10.44
CA HIS A 251 9.66 13.85 9.77
C HIS A 251 8.74 14.80 10.56
N MET A 252 8.61 14.60 11.86
CA MET A 252 7.67 15.37 12.70
C MET A 252 8.37 16.49 13.49
N GLN A 253 7.75 17.67 13.50
CA GLN A 253 8.18 18.84 14.27
C GLN A 253 7.51 18.87 15.64
#